data_bfcc9bdeabee944d23ee9fa78c7f2049
#
_entry.id   bfcc9bdeabee944d23ee9fa78c7f2049
#
_cell.length_a   1.000
_cell.length_b   1.000
_cell.length_c   1.000
_cell.angle_alpha   90.00
_cell.angle_beta   90.00
_cell.angle_gamma   90.00
#
_symmetry.space_group_name_H-M   'P 1'
#
loop_
_entity.id
_entity.type
_entity.pdbx_description
1 polymer ?
#
loop_
_entity_poly.entity_id
_entity_poly.type
_entity_poly.pdbx_seq_one_letter_code
_entity_poly.pdbx_strand_id
1 'polypeptide(L)'
;VAAPKPSEDPRSVVFAKDKWLTDSRVYNLIWMGRWLERAENICRALDAAALLSESSTEKAFNQTLERVAAAWGLSSKDSHEALMMLIWQETSSSIYSCLKMARENASHVGPIELISSINETIMELSSQQEQGEKMSRKEVQALIVKIRDGLKKTFGVIEVVWFKRQPLSEEELIRPYVQQE
;
A
#
# COMPACT_ATOMS: atom_id res chain seq x y z
N VAL A 1 -12.29 10.60 50.89
CA VAL A 1 -11.56 10.63 49.62
C VAL A 1 -12.54 11.14 48.56
N ALA A 2 -12.38 12.39 48.10
CA ALA A 2 -13.26 12.97 47.11
C ALA A 2 -12.96 12.31 45.75
N ALA A 3 -14.01 11.87 45.01
CA ALA A 3 -13.85 11.38 43.70
C ALA A 3 -13.26 12.46 42.76
N PRO A 4 -12.34 12.13 41.87
CA PRO A 4 -11.79 13.11 40.95
C PRO A 4 -12.90 13.73 40.13
N LYS A 5 -12.90 15.07 40.01
CA LYS A 5 -13.86 15.78 39.15
C LYS A 5 -13.68 15.28 37.70
N PRO A 6 -14.76 14.94 37.00
CA PRO A 6 -14.67 14.63 35.60
C PRO A 6 -14.11 15.86 34.85
N SER A 7 -13.15 15.64 33.97
CA SER A 7 -12.59 16.69 33.11
C SER A 7 -13.74 17.35 32.33
N GLU A 8 -13.78 18.68 32.33
CA GLU A 8 -14.86 19.45 31.71
C GLU A 8 -14.88 19.33 30.16
N ASP A 9 -13.79 18.86 29.54
CA ASP A 9 -13.72 18.61 28.10
C ASP A 9 -13.18 17.20 27.83
N PRO A 10 -14.04 16.27 27.35
CA PRO A 10 -13.60 14.93 26.96
C PRO A 10 -12.45 14.93 25.94
N ARG A 11 -12.26 16.02 25.19
CA ARG A 11 -11.18 16.19 24.24
C ARG A 11 -9.84 16.52 24.89
N SER A 12 -9.83 17.05 26.11
CA SER A 12 -8.61 17.40 26.84
C SER A 12 -7.91 16.20 27.47
N VAL A 13 -8.62 15.09 27.65
CA VAL A 13 -8.13 13.88 28.35
C VAL A 13 -7.24 13.02 27.44
N VAL A 14 -7.39 13.09 26.15
CA VAL A 14 -6.93 12.02 25.26
C VAL A 14 -5.51 12.22 24.72
N PHE A 15 -4.98 13.43 24.62
CA PHE A 15 -3.82 13.66 23.74
C PHE A 15 -2.62 14.40 24.34
N ALA A 16 -2.60 14.67 25.64
CA ALA A 16 -1.55 15.52 26.23
C ALA A 16 -0.17 14.86 26.37
N LYS A 17 -0.05 13.54 26.36
CA LYS A 17 1.23 12.85 26.65
C LYS A 17 1.81 12.04 25.50
N ASP A 18 1.02 11.58 24.54
CA ASP A 18 1.52 10.81 23.39
C ASP A 18 1.45 11.60 22.09
N LYS A 19 2.38 12.52 21.92
CA LYS A 19 2.55 13.33 20.69
C LYS A 19 2.96 12.53 19.45
N TRP A 20 3.04 11.20 19.51
CA TRP A 20 3.45 10.38 18.37
C TRP A 20 2.36 10.26 17.30
N LEU A 21 1.08 10.34 17.68
CA LEU A 21 -0.06 10.26 16.76
C LEU A 21 -0.68 11.63 16.56
N THR A 22 -0.08 12.45 15.69
CA THR A 22 -0.66 13.70 15.23
C THR A 22 -1.66 13.45 14.10
N ASP A 23 -2.59 14.38 13.87
CA ASP A 23 -3.55 14.29 12.73
C ASP A 23 -2.85 14.07 11.39
N SER A 24 -1.70 14.73 11.20
CA SER A 24 -0.87 14.56 10.01
C SER A 24 -0.31 13.13 9.88
N ARG A 25 0.11 12.51 10.99
CA ARG A 25 0.60 11.12 10.98
C ARG A 25 -0.53 10.15 10.69
N VAL A 26 -1.69 10.35 11.31
CA VAL A 26 -2.90 9.54 11.02
C VAL A 26 -3.27 9.62 9.56
N TYR A 27 -3.32 10.83 9.00
CA TYR A 27 -3.60 11.06 7.59
C TYR A 27 -2.63 10.27 6.70
N ASN A 28 -1.32 10.42 6.92
CA ASN A 28 -0.31 9.75 6.11
C ASN A 28 -0.36 8.21 6.25
N LEU A 29 -0.64 7.67 7.46
CA LEU A 29 -0.81 6.23 7.66
C LEU A 29 -2.01 5.68 6.89
N ILE A 30 -3.15 6.36 6.96
CA ILE A 30 -4.37 5.94 6.25
C ILE A 30 -4.14 5.96 4.74
N TRP A 31 -3.55 7.03 4.21
CA TRP A 31 -3.32 7.15 2.78
C TRP A 31 -2.24 6.19 2.27
N MET A 32 -1.18 5.98 3.02
CA MET A 32 -0.19 4.94 2.72
C MET A 32 -0.86 3.57 2.56
N GLY A 33 -1.69 3.18 3.56
CA GLY A 33 -2.43 1.91 3.51
C GLY A 33 -3.34 1.81 2.29
N ARG A 34 -4.11 2.86 1.99
CA ARG A 34 -5.01 2.91 0.83
C ARG A 34 -4.27 2.80 -0.51
N TRP A 35 -3.11 3.42 -0.63
CA TRP A 35 -2.30 3.32 -1.85
C TRP A 35 -1.71 1.93 -2.03
N LEU A 36 -1.20 1.30 -0.97
CA LEU A 36 -0.70 -0.08 -1.01
C LEU A 36 -1.83 -1.07 -1.36
N GLU A 37 -2.99 -0.94 -0.72
CA GLU A 37 -4.17 -1.75 -1.02
C GLU A 37 -4.63 -1.58 -2.47
N ARG A 38 -4.63 -0.36 -3.00
CA ARG A 38 -4.99 -0.10 -4.39
C ARG A 38 -4.02 -0.76 -5.35
N ALA A 39 -2.70 -0.67 -5.10
CA ALA A 39 -1.69 -1.35 -5.90
C ALA A 39 -1.92 -2.88 -5.88
N GLU A 40 -2.19 -3.46 -4.71
CA GLU A 40 -2.48 -4.88 -4.58
C GLU A 40 -3.74 -5.30 -5.33
N ASN A 41 -4.81 -4.50 -5.28
CA ASN A 41 -6.05 -4.79 -5.98
C ASN A 41 -5.87 -4.77 -7.51
N ILE A 42 -5.06 -3.85 -8.05
CA ILE A 42 -4.72 -3.85 -9.48
C ILE A 42 -3.92 -5.11 -9.83
N CYS A 43 -2.92 -5.49 -9.02
CA CYS A 43 -2.16 -6.73 -9.21
C CYS A 43 -3.07 -7.96 -9.22
N ARG A 44 -4.02 -8.05 -8.30
CA ARG A 44 -4.98 -9.16 -8.22
C ARG A 44 -5.88 -9.22 -9.46
N ALA A 45 -6.34 -8.07 -9.96
CA ALA A 45 -7.15 -8.02 -11.17
C ALA A 45 -6.37 -8.46 -12.41
N LEU A 46 -5.11 -8.05 -12.54
CA LEU A 46 -4.22 -8.48 -13.62
C LEU A 46 -3.88 -9.98 -13.54
N ASP A 47 -3.63 -10.49 -12.34
CA ASP A 47 -3.39 -11.91 -12.10
C ASP A 47 -4.63 -12.76 -12.48
N ALA A 48 -5.82 -12.33 -12.04
CA ALA A 48 -7.07 -12.98 -12.43
C ALA A 48 -7.30 -12.95 -13.95
N ALA A 49 -7.00 -11.83 -14.61
CA ALA A 49 -7.10 -11.72 -16.06
C ALA A 49 -6.16 -12.71 -16.77
N ALA A 50 -4.94 -12.87 -16.26
CA ALA A 50 -3.97 -13.80 -16.82
C ALA A 50 -4.38 -15.27 -16.58
N LEU A 51 -4.91 -15.61 -15.41
CA LEU A 51 -5.39 -16.95 -15.07
C LEU A 51 -6.63 -17.34 -15.89
N LEU A 52 -7.63 -16.46 -16.00
CA LEU A 52 -8.86 -16.71 -16.76
C LEU A 52 -8.55 -16.98 -18.26
N SER A 53 -7.45 -16.47 -18.75
CA SER A 53 -7.03 -16.65 -20.14
C SER A 53 -6.08 -17.84 -20.35
N GLU A 54 -5.71 -18.61 -19.32
CA GLU A 54 -4.82 -19.78 -19.48
C GLU A 54 -5.39 -20.85 -20.41
N SER A 55 -6.71 -21.06 -20.37
CA SER A 55 -7.44 -21.97 -21.26
C SER A 55 -7.94 -21.30 -22.54
N SER A 56 -7.65 -20.00 -22.74
CA SER A 56 -8.22 -19.16 -23.79
C SER A 56 -7.14 -18.60 -24.71
N THR A 57 -7.57 -18.03 -25.82
CA THR A 57 -6.67 -17.38 -26.78
C THR A 57 -6.09 -16.07 -26.23
N GLU A 58 -4.94 -15.63 -26.76
CA GLU A 58 -4.34 -14.32 -26.45
C GLU A 58 -5.34 -13.16 -26.63
N LYS A 59 -6.25 -13.30 -27.60
CA LYS A 59 -7.35 -12.35 -27.79
C LYS A 59 -8.25 -12.21 -26.56
N ALA A 60 -8.52 -13.29 -25.85
CA ALA A 60 -9.33 -13.23 -24.62
C ALA A 60 -8.59 -12.53 -23.48
N PHE A 61 -7.28 -12.73 -23.36
CA PHE A 61 -6.45 -12.00 -22.43
C PHE A 61 -6.47 -10.50 -22.69
N ASN A 62 -6.24 -10.11 -23.94
CA ASN A 62 -6.25 -8.71 -24.36
C ASN A 62 -7.59 -8.02 -24.07
N GLN A 63 -8.71 -8.66 -24.41
CA GLN A 63 -10.05 -8.14 -24.09
C GLN A 63 -10.28 -8.02 -22.57
N THR A 64 -9.70 -8.91 -21.77
CA THR A 64 -9.83 -8.84 -20.31
C THR A 64 -9.02 -7.69 -19.75
N LEU A 65 -7.82 -7.42 -20.27
CA LEU A 65 -7.03 -6.24 -19.87
C LEU A 65 -7.78 -4.93 -20.12
N GLU A 66 -8.40 -4.77 -21.29
CA GLU A 66 -9.20 -3.59 -21.61
C GLU A 66 -10.39 -3.42 -20.64
N ARG A 67 -11.06 -4.53 -20.28
CA ARG A 67 -12.14 -4.52 -19.29
C ARG A 67 -11.65 -4.16 -17.89
N VAL A 68 -10.48 -4.67 -17.50
CA VAL A 68 -9.85 -4.30 -16.23
C VAL A 68 -9.55 -2.80 -16.23
N ALA A 69 -8.91 -2.26 -17.26
CA ALA A 69 -8.65 -0.84 -17.37
C ALA A 69 -9.94 0.01 -17.27
N ALA A 70 -10.98 -0.38 -18.00
CA ALA A 70 -12.28 0.29 -17.95
C ALA A 70 -12.92 0.26 -16.55
N ALA A 71 -12.78 -0.84 -15.80
CA ALA A 71 -13.26 -0.95 -14.42
C ALA A 71 -12.53 0.01 -13.47
N TRP A 72 -11.29 0.38 -13.77
CA TRP A 72 -10.51 1.42 -13.08
C TRP A 72 -10.74 2.83 -13.61
N GLY A 73 -11.71 3.01 -14.54
CA GLY A 73 -12.03 4.30 -15.13
C GLY A 73 -11.01 4.78 -16.17
N LEU A 74 -10.20 3.85 -16.71
CA LEU A 74 -9.22 4.14 -17.75
C LEU A 74 -9.81 3.84 -19.14
N SER A 75 -9.60 4.74 -20.09
CA SER A 75 -9.98 4.58 -21.48
C SER A 75 -8.75 4.27 -22.31
N SER A 76 -8.58 3.03 -22.74
CA SER A 76 -7.48 2.57 -23.57
C SER A 76 -7.94 2.28 -24.98
N LYS A 77 -7.06 2.46 -25.95
CA LYS A 77 -7.33 2.13 -27.37
C LYS A 77 -7.17 0.64 -27.68
N ASP A 78 -6.29 -0.01 -26.91
CA ASP A 78 -5.96 -1.42 -27.05
C ASP A 78 -5.47 -2.00 -25.71
N SER A 79 -5.24 -3.30 -25.71
CA SER A 79 -4.79 -4.05 -24.54
C SER A 79 -3.39 -3.65 -24.07
N HIS A 80 -2.53 -3.21 -24.97
CA HIS A 80 -1.19 -2.77 -24.65
C HIS A 80 -1.24 -1.43 -23.89
N GLU A 81 -1.97 -0.44 -24.42
CA GLU A 81 -2.19 0.82 -23.73
C GLU A 81 -2.87 0.59 -22.36
N ALA A 82 -3.85 -0.34 -22.30
CA ALA A 82 -4.49 -0.74 -21.05
C ALA A 82 -3.48 -1.24 -20.01
N LEU A 83 -2.55 -2.10 -20.43
CA LEU A 83 -1.50 -2.64 -19.55
C LEU A 83 -0.56 -1.54 -19.07
N MET A 84 -0.09 -0.68 -19.97
CA MET A 84 0.78 0.45 -19.65
C MET A 84 0.12 1.42 -18.68
N MET A 85 -1.17 1.70 -18.87
CA MET A 85 -1.96 2.54 -17.97
C MET A 85 -2.10 1.94 -16.57
N LEU A 86 -2.35 0.64 -16.47
CA LEU A 86 -2.56 -0.04 -15.21
C LEU A 86 -1.26 -0.23 -14.40
N ILE A 87 -0.12 -0.36 -15.07
CA ILE A 87 1.14 -0.66 -14.40
C ILE A 87 2.01 0.58 -14.23
N TRP A 88 2.29 1.36 -15.27
CA TRP A 88 3.36 2.38 -15.26
C TRP A 88 2.90 3.83 -15.38
N GLN A 89 1.72 4.08 -15.95
CA GLN A 89 1.32 5.45 -16.20
C GLN A 89 1.23 6.28 -14.92
N GLU A 90 1.68 7.52 -14.95
CA GLU A 90 1.60 8.45 -13.80
C GLU A 90 0.18 8.95 -13.59
N THR A 91 -0.73 8.03 -13.28
CA THR A 91 -2.13 8.31 -12.90
C THR A 91 -2.43 7.67 -11.55
N SER A 92 -3.44 8.17 -10.86
CA SER A 92 -3.88 7.59 -9.58
C SER A 92 -4.41 6.15 -9.69
N SER A 93 -4.42 5.58 -10.87
CA SER A 93 -4.95 4.24 -11.18
C SER A 93 -3.88 3.25 -11.65
N SER A 94 -2.58 3.58 -11.55
CA SER A 94 -1.50 2.66 -11.87
C SER A 94 -0.82 2.13 -10.62
N ILE A 95 -0.23 0.92 -10.72
CA ILE A 95 0.56 0.33 -9.64
C ILE A 95 1.74 1.23 -9.29
N TYR A 96 2.46 1.73 -10.30
CA TYR A 96 3.62 2.60 -10.12
C TYR A 96 3.29 3.87 -9.35
N SER A 97 2.23 4.59 -9.74
CA SER A 97 1.80 5.79 -9.04
C SER A 97 1.31 5.51 -7.63
N CYS A 98 0.58 4.41 -7.42
CA CYS A 98 0.15 4.01 -6.09
C CYS A 98 1.35 3.76 -5.17
N LEU A 99 2.39 3.08 -5.64
CA LEU A 99 3.61 2.86 -4.87
C LEU A 99 4.38 4.15 -4.59
N LYS A 100 4.48 5.08 -5.56
CA LYS A 100 5.07 6.42 -5.35
C LYS A 100 4.34 7.18 -4.26
N MET A 101 3.01 7.21 -4.30
CA MET A 101 2.19 7.88 -3.29
C MET A 101 2.28 7.20 -1.92
N ALA A 102 2.33 5.86 -1.89
CA ALA A 102 2.56 5.11 -0.64
C ALA A 102 3.92 5.45 -0.03
N ARG A 103 4.99 5.50 -0.84
CA ARG A 103 6.34 5.88 -0.40
C ARG A 103 6.38 7.31 0.15
N GLU A 104 5.72 8.25 -0.52
CA GLU A 104 5.62 9.64 -0.05
C GLU A 104 4.97 9.70 1.31
N ASN A 105 3.81 9.08 1.49
CA ASN A 105 3.15 9.03 2.80
C ASN A 105 4.01 8.30 3.85
N ALA A 106 4.69 7.20 3.48
CA ALA A 106 5.58 6.46 4.37
C ALA A 106 6.75 7.32 4.85
N SER A 107 7.26 8.25 4.03
CA SER A 107 8.38 9.13 4.40
C SER A 107 8.07 10.05 5.60
N HIS A 108 6.79 10.32 5.85
CA HIS A 108 6.34 11.15 6.96
C HIS A 108 6.09 10.37 8.26
N VAL A 109 5.95 9.05 8.20
CA VAL A 109 5.45 8.27 9.35
C VAL A 109 6.20 6.97 9.61
N GLY A 110 6.85 6.42 8.60
CA GLY A 110 7.47 5.10 8.66
C GLY A 110 8.97 5.14 8.92
N PRO A 111 9.53 4.02 9.37
CA PRO A 111 10.97 3.83 9.44
C PRO A 111 11.56 3.65 8.04
N ILE A 112 12.89 3.78 7.95
CA ILE A 112 13.62 3.68 6.70
C ILE A 112 13.43 2.32 5.99
N GLU A 113 13.26 1.25 6.75
CA GLU A 113 13.05 -0.11 6.23
C GLU A 113 11.76 -0.20 5.42
N LEU A 114 10.70 0.49 5.87
CA LEU A 114 9.43 0.55 5.14
C LEU A 114 9.58 1.31 3.82
N ILE A 115 10.20 2.48 3.88
CA ILE A 115 10.47 3.31 2.70
C ILE A 115 11.32 2.53 1.70
N SER A 116 12.36 1.84 2.16
CA SER A 116 13.24 1.02 1.35
C SER A 116 12.49 -0.14 0.68
N SER A 117 11.62 -0.83 1.42
CA SER A 117 10.83 -1.95 0.89
C SER A 117 9.90 -1.51 -0.25
N ILE A 118 9.22 -0.36 -0.10
CA ILE A 118 8.38 0.19 -1.16
C ILE A 118 9.25 0.61 -2.35
N ASN A 119 10.40 1.23 -2.09
CA ASN A 119 11.29 1.73 -3.13
C ASN A 119 11.89 0.59 -3.97
N GLU A 120 12.24 -0.54 -3.37
CA GLU A 120 12.71 -1.73 -4.09
C GLU A 120 11.66 -2.19 -5.13
N THR A 121 10.37 -2.21 -4.77
CA THR A 121 9.29 -2.59 -5.69
C THR A 121 9.12 -1.55 -6.81
N ILE A 122 9.28 -0.26 -6.52
CA ILE A 122 9.27 0.81 -7.52
C ILE A 122 10.43 0.64 -8.51
N MET A 123 11.62 0.33 -8.02
CA MET A 123 12.82 0.13 -8.87
C MET A 123 12.64 -1.10 -9.78
N GLU A 124 12.11 -2.21 -9.26
CA GLU A 124 11.80 -3.38 -10.09
C GLU A 124 10.83 -3.03 -11.22
N LEU A 125 9.76 -2.29 -10.92
CA LEU A 125 8.80 -1.82 -11.93
C LEU A 125 9.47 -0.91 -12.97
N SER A 126 10.29 0.04 -12.53
CA SER A 126 10.96 0.98 -13.43
C SER A 126 11.91 0.27 -14.38
N SER A 127 12.61 -0.77 -13.91
CA SER A 127 13.54 -1.54 -14.72
C SER A 127 12.87 -2.32 -15.87
N GLN A 128 11.57 -2.61 -15.72
CA GLN A 128 10.78 -3.37 -16.71
C GLN A 128 9.95 -2.47 -17.65
N GLN A 129 9.94 -1.16 -17.41
CA GLN A 129 9.06 -0.23 -18.15
C GLN A 129 9.32 -0.21 -19.66
N GLU A 130 10.58 -0.18 -20.08
CA GLU A 130 10.95 -0.17 -21.50
C GLU A 130 10.57 -1.48 -22.22
N GLN A 131 10.54 -2.58 -21.47
CA GLN A 131 10.13 -3.89 -21.98
C GLN A 131 8.61 -4.05 -21.99
N GLY A 132 7.89 -3.25 -21.21
CA GLY A 132 6.44 -3.30 -21.06
C GLY A 132 5.66 -3.24 -22.36
N GLU A 133 6.20 -2.52 -23.35
CA GLU A 133 5.63 -2.40 -24.69
C GLU A 133 5.53 -3.72 -25.48
N LYS A 134 6.27 -4.75 -25.09
CA LYS A 134 6.36 -6.03 -25.81
C LYS A 134 6.13 -7.24 -24.93
N MET A 135 5.63 -7.04 -23.72
CA MET A 135 5.45 -8.14 -22.77
C MET A 135 4.39 -9.13 -23.23
N SER A 136 4.80 -10.38 -23.31
CA SER A 136 3.88 -11.50 -23.42
C SER A 136 3.08 -11.71 -22.13
N ARG A 137 1.96 -12.44 -22.20
CA ARG A 137 1.16 -12.78 -21.02
C ARG A 137 2.00 -13.39 -19.89
N LYS A 138 2.94 -14.28 -20.20
CA LYS A 138 3.82 -14.93 -19.21
C LYS A 138 4.74 -13.92 -18.53
N GLU A 139 5.27 -12.95 -19.25
CA GLU A 139 6.11 -11.90 -18.70
C GLU A 139 5.31 -10.96 -17.80
N VAL A 140 4.07 -10.63 -18.19
CA VAL A 140 3.14 -9.88 -17.34
C VAL A 140 2.86 -10.63 -16.05
N GLN A 141 2.57 -11.94 -16.10
CA GLN A 141 2.36 -12.77 -14.90
C GLN A 141 3.62 -12.78 -14.01
N ALA A 142 4.79 -12.98 -14.60
CA ALA A 142 6.05 -12.97 -13.84
C ALA A 142 6.28 -11.62 -13.15
N LEU A 143 5.99 -10.52 -13.83
CA LEU A 143 6.09 -9.17 -13.25
C LEU A 143 5.09 -8.99 -12.10
N ILE A 144 3.84 -9.40 -12.28
CA ILE A 144 2.83 -9.31 -11.21
C ILE A 144 3.22 -10.10 -9.97
N VAL A 145 3.79 -11.31 -10.14
CA VAL A 145 4.29 -12.10 -9.01
C VAL A 145 5.38 -11.33 -8.25
N LYS A 146 6.36 -10.74 -8.94
CA LYS A 146 7.43 -9.94 -8.31
C LYS A 146 6.88 -8.75 -7.54
N ILE A 147 5.93 -8.01 -8.13
CA ILE A 147 5.29 -6.87 -7.46
C ILE A 147 4.54 -7.33 -6.20
N ARG A 148 3.77 -8.42 -6.28
CA ARG A 148 3.05 -8.96 -5.13
C ARG A 148 3.98 -9.44 -4.02
N ASP A 149 5.12 -10.01 -4.36
CA ASP A 149 6.13 -10.39 -3.36
C ASP A 149 6.76 -9.16 -2.71
N GLY A 150 7.03 -8.09 -3.47
CA GLY A 150 7.43 -6.79 -2.94
C GLY A 150 6.38 -6.19 -1.99
N LEU A 151 5.10 -6.23 -2.36
CA LEU A 151 4.00 -5.78 -1.50
C LEU A 151 3.89 -6.62 -0.22
N LYS A 152 4.00 -7.95 -0.30
CA LYS A 152 4.02 -8.83 0.89
C LYS A 152 5.18 -8.49 1.83
N LYS A 153 6.38 -8.25 1.27
CA LYS A 153 7.53 -7.79 2.05
C LYS A 153 7.19 -6.47 2.77
N THR A 154 6.59 -5.52 2.07
CA THR A 154 6.19 -4.22 2.64
C THR A 154 5.16 -4.39 3.76
N PHE A 155 4.13 -5.22 3.56
CA PHE A 155 3.15 -5.52 4.62
C PHE A 155 3.78 -6.23 5.81
N GLY A 156 4.74 -7.14 5.59
CA GLY A 156 5.52 -7.78 6.65
C GLY A 156 6.32 -6.76 7.48
N VAL A 157 6.92 -5.77 6.85
CA VAL A 157 7.60 -4.67 7.55
C VAL A 157 6.60 -3.86 8.38
N ILE A 158 5.45 -3.52 7.82
CA ILE A 158 4.36 -2.82 8.54
C ILE A 158 3.95 -3.60 9.78
N GLU A 159 3.74 -4.91 9.64
CA GLU A 159 3.36 -5.78 10.75
C GLU A 159 4.42 -5.77 11.87
N VAL A 160 5.69 -5.92 11.51
CA VAL A 160 6.79 -5.90 12.49
C VAL A 160 6.90 -4.56 13.20
N VAL A 161 6.77 -3.46 12.46
CA VAL A 161 6.97 -2.09 13.00
C VAL A 161 5.83 -1.68 13.93
N TRP A 162 4.58 -2.01 13.59
CA TRP A 162 3.43 -1.48 14.32
C TRP A 162 2.65 -2.51 15.14
N PHE A 163 2.67 -3.79 14.75
CA PHE A 163 1.86 -4.81 15.43
C PHE A 163 2.66 -5.77 16.31
N LYS A 164 3.97 -5.94 16.06
CA LYS A 164 4.85 -6.78 16.89
C LYS A 164 5.63 -6.02 17.94
N ARG A 165 5.25 -4.79 18.28
CA ARG A 165 5.73 -4.19 19.50
C ARG A 165 5.36 -5.12 20.64
N GLN A 166 6.36 -5.55 21.42
CA GLN A 166 6.10 -6.32 22.64
C GLN A 166 5.01 -5.61 23.44
N PRO A 167 4.02 -6.33 23.96
CA PRO A 167 3.08 -5.72 24.89
C PRO A 167 3.91 -5.00 25.95
N LEU A 168 3.59 -3.75 26.23
CA LEU A 168 4.18 -2.99 27.32
C LEU A 168 4.17 -3.90 28.55
N SER A 169 5.31 -4.06 29.21
CA SER A 169 5.33 -4.81 30.47
C SER A 169 4.33 -4.20 31.43
N GLU A 170 3.76 -4.99 32.35
CA GLU A 170 2.83 -4.44 33.35
C GLU A 170 3.44 -3.24 34.09
N GLU A 171 4.76 -3.22 34.31
CA GLU A 171 5.50 -2.10 34.91
C GLU A 171 5.47 -0.84 34.03
N GLU A 172 5.54 -0.97 32.68
CA GLU A 172 5.46 0.17 31.77
C GLU A 172 4.03 0.72 31.64
N LEU A 173 3.02 -0.13 31.83
CA LEU A 173 1.61 0.28 31.87
C LEU A 173 1.27 1.02 33.20
N ILE A 174 1.91 0.67 34.30
CA ILE A 174 1.61 1.21 35.64
C ILE A 174 2.42 2.48 35.95
N ARG A 175 3.63 2.64 35.38
CA ARG A 175 4.50 3.82 35.60
C ARG A 175 3.81 5.19 35.53
N PRO A 176 2.89 5.46 34.61
CA PRO A 176 2.20 6.77 34.57
C PRO A 176 1.30 7.03 35.76
N TYR A 177 0.88 6.00 36.46
CA TYR A 177 -0.06 6.11 37.60
C TYR A 177 0.62 6.21 38.96
N VAL A 178 1.87 5.75 39.06
CA VAL A 178 2.62 5.74 40.33
C VAL A 178 3.40 7.05 40.58
N GLN A 179 3.61 7.89 39.58
CA GLN A 179 4.32 9.16 39.68
C GLN A 179 3.42 10.36 40.01
N GLN A 180 2.17 10.14 40.47
CA GLN A 180 1.21 11.20 40.82
C GLN A 180 0.86 11.23 42.31
N GLU A 181 1.61 10.53 43.17
CA GLU A 181 1.61 10.72 44.62
C GLU A 181 2.86 11.54 45.00
#